data_203b57d4062d1183e45308e53fa0acfd
#
_entry.id   203b57d4062d1183e45308e53fa0acfd
#
_cell.length_a   1.000
_cell.length_b   1.000
_cell.length_c   1.000
_cell.angle_alpha   90.00
_cell.angle_beta   90.00
_cell.angle_gamma   90.00
#
_symmetry.space_group_name_H-M   'P 1'
#
loop_
_entity.id
_entity.type
_entity.pdbx_description
1 polymer ?
#
loop_
_entity_poly.entity_id
_entity_poly.type
_entity_poly.pdbx_seq_one_letter_code
_entity_poly.pdbx_strand_id
1 'polypeptide(L)'
;MEALAHLGFQFMLLACCGDARVLHKPRLLSDNGSSYISAELANWLGDKGMDHTRGAPMHPQTQGKIERWHQTLKNRILLENYYLPGDLEQKIADFISHYNHVGYHESIANLTPADVYLGRAQTILKTRERIKQQTLKTRRLHHSKQAA
;
A
#
# COMPACT_ATOMS: atom_id res chain seq x y z
N MET A 1 9.13 -10.70 -18.22
CA MET A 1 8.08 -10.43 -17.22
C MET A 1 8.56 -10.62 -15.77
N GLU A 2 9.50 -11.51 -15.52
CA GLU A 2 10.09 -11.73 -14.18
C GLU A 2 10.89 -10.52 -13.65
N ALA A 3 11.61 -9.81 -14.52
CA ALA A 3 12.38 -8.63 -14.14
C ALA A 3 11.51 -7.47 -13.56
N LEU A 4 10.30 -7.29 -14.08
CA LEU A 4 9.36 -6.27 -13.59
C LEU A 4 8.80 -6.57 -12.20
N ALA A 5 8.56 -7.85 -11.91
CA ALA A 5 8.14 -8.28 -10.57
C ALA A 5 9.26 -8.07 -9.56
N HIS A 6 10.51 -8.31 -9.96
CA HIS A 6 11.70 -8.14 -9.12
C HIS A 6 11.98 -6.65 -8.81
N LEU A 7 11.86 -5.78 -9.81
CA LEU A 7 12.02 -4.32 -9.66
C LEU A 7 10.93 -3.71 -8.77
N GLY A 8 9.67 -4.05 -8.99
CA GLY A 8 8.56 -3.53 -8.17
C GLY A 8 8.68 -3.96 -6.71
N PHE A 9 9.14 -5.18 -6.47
CA PHE A 9 9.38 -5.75 -5.16
C PHE A 9 10.56 -5.07 -4.44
N GLN A 10 11.65 -4.83 -5.16
CA GLN A 10 12.83 -4.16 -4.61
C GLN A 10 12.58 -2.69 -4.29
N PHE A 11 11.77 -1.99 -5.09
CA PHE A 11 11.35 -0.61 -4.82
C PHE A 11 10.43 -0.50 -3.61
N MET A 12 9.47 -1.41 -3.46
CA MET A 12 8.56 -1.41 -2.30
C MET A 12 9.32 -1.70 -1.00
N LEU A 13 10.30 -2.60 -1.03
CA LEU A 13 11.14 -2.96 0.11
C LEU A 13 12.16 -1.86 0.47
N LEU A 14 12.80 -1.23 -0.50
CA LEU A 14 13.73 -0.13 -0.28
C LEU A 14 13.04 1.11 0.31
N ALA A 15 11.84 1.43 -0.17
CA ALA A 15 11.05 2.53 0.40
C ALA A 15 10.63 2.27 1.85
N CYS A 16 10.36 1.01 2.20
CA CYS A 16 9.91 0.65 3.56
C CYS A 16 11.07 0.41 4.54
N CYS A 17 12.22 -0.10 4.09
CA CYS A 17 13.33 -0.46 4.98
C CYS A 17 14.30 0.69 5.28
N GLY A 18 14.22 1.79 4.54
CA GLY A 18 15.10 2.96 4.71
C GLY A 18 14.65 3.95 5.78
N ASP A 19 13.40 3.86 6.23
CA ASP A 19 12.89 4.80 7.24
C ASP A 19 13.17 4.27 8.66
N ALA A 20 14.12 4.92 9.35
CA ALA A 20 14.52 4.61 10.73
C ALA A 20 13.37 4.74 11.76
N ARG A 21 12.20 5.26 11.35
CA ARG A 21 11.02 5.45 12.21
C ARG A 21 10.09 4.23 12.24
N VAL A 22 10.34 3.20 11.44
CA VAL A 22 9.50 2.02 11.40
C VAL A 22 9.88 1.09 12.54
N LEU A 23 9.00 1.00 13.54
CA LEU A 23 9.19 0.15 14.72
C LEU A 23 9.04 -1.35 14.41
N HIS A 24 8.25 -1.70 13.40
CA HIS A 24 8.00 -3.08 13.00
C HIS A 24 8.37 -3.25 11.53
N LYS A 25 9.23 -4.24 11.27
CA LYS A 25 9.60 -4.58 9.89
C LYS A 25 8.41 -5.21 9.18
N PRO A 26 8.21 -4.91 7.87
CA PRO A 26 7.11 -5.48 7.12
C PRO A 26 7.31 -6.99 6.96
N ARG A 27 6.19 -7.72 6.94
CA ARG A 27 6.16 -9.14 6.59
C ARG A 27 5.94 -9.27 5.09
N LEU A 28 6.78 -10.08 4.43
CA LEU A 28 6.56 -10.46 3.05
C LEU A 28 5.43 -11.48 2.97
N LEU A 29 4.41 -11.18 2.19
CA LEU A 29 3.38 -12.14 1.81
C LEU A 29 3.52 -12.48 0.32
N SER A 30 3.71 -13.75 0.00
CA SER A 30 3.85 -14.22 -1.39
C SER A 30 3.03 -15.47 -1.66
N ASP A 31 2.95 -15.85 -2.94
CA ASP A 31 2.56 -17.18 -3.35
C ASP A 31 3.72 -18.19 -3.21
N ASN A 32 3.54 -19.37 -3.81
CA ASN A 32 4.56 -20.42 -3.85
C ASN A 32 5.29 -20.44 -5.20
N GLY A 33 5.37 -19.31 -5.90
CA GLY A 33 6.15 -19.18 -7.12
C GLY A 33 7.64 -19.50 -6.90
N SER A 34 8.32 -19.99 -7.94
CA SER A 34 9.72 -20.42 -7.85
C SER A 34 10.66 -19.36 -7.31
N SER A 35 10.44 -18.08 -7.66
CA SER A 35 11.22 -16.95 -7.18
C SER A 35 11.09 -16.73 -5.67
N TYR A 36 9.94 -17.07 -5.07
CA TYR A 36 9.67 -16.88 -3.64
C TYR A 36 10.11 -18.08 -2.77
N ILE A 37 10.47 -19.21 -3.41
CA ILE A 37 10.97 -20.42 -2.72
C ILE A 37 12.50 -20.42 -2.63
N SER A 38 13.17 -19.52 -3.35
CA SER A 38 14.62 -19.50 -3.44
C SER A 38 15.30 -19.30 -2.08
N ALA A 39 16.38 -20.03 -1.83
CA ALA A 39 17.20 -19.89 -0.64
C ALA A 39 17.85 -18.48 -0.56
N GLU A 40 18.16 -17.89 -1.69
CA GLU A 40 18.73 -16.55 -1.79
C GLU A 40 17.79 -15.49 -1.21
N LEU A 41 16.51 -15.53 -1.57
CA LEU A 41 15.50 -14.64 -1.00
C LEU A 41 15.32 -14.88 0.51
N ALA A 42 15.31 -16.14 0.93
CA ALA A 42 15.17 -16.48 2.35
C ALA A 42 16.32 -15.91 3.19
N ASN A 43 17.55 -16.06 2.70
CA ASN A 43 18.74 -15.51 3.37
C ASN A 43 18.70 -13.99 3.41
N TRP A 44 18.36 -13.33 2.30
CA TRP A 44 18.24 -11.88 2.24
C TRP A 44 17.19 -11.34 3.19
N LEU A 45 16.01 -11.98 3.29
CA LEU A 45 14.96 -11.60 4.24
C LEU A 45 15.43 -11.79 5.68
N GLY A 46 16.15 -12.88 5.96
CA GLY A 46 16.77 -13.14 7.27
C GLY A 46 17.74 -12.04 7.68
N ASP A 47 18.63 -11.63 6.77
CA ASP A 47 19.60 -10.54 7.00
C ASP A 47 18.92 -9.21 7.28
N LYS A 48 17.75 -8.97 6.65
CA LYS A 48 16.92 -7.78 6.90
C LYS A 48 16.03 -7.92 8.15
N GLY A 49 15.98 -9.10 8.75
CA GLY A 49 15.10 -9.42 9.89
C GLY A 49 13.62 -9.29 9.54
N MET A 50 13.24 -9.70 8.34
CA MET A 50 11.88 -9.67 7.83
C MET A 50 11.27 -11.06 7.84
N ASP A 51 10.01 -11.16 8.27
CA ASP A 51 9.25 -12.41 8.19
C ASP A 51 8.75 -12.66 6.77
N HIS A 52 8.71 -13.93 6.39
CA HIS A 52 8.11 -14.37 5.13
C HIS A 52 6.95 -15.32 5.41
N THR A 53 5.75 -14.95 4.92
CA THR A 53 4.57 -15.80 4.96
C THR A 53 4.17 -16.17 3.55
N ARG A 54 4.10 -17.47 3.27
CA ARG A 54 3.61 -17.98 1.99
C ARG A 54 2.13 -18.32 2.10
N GLY A 55 1.38 -18.00 1.04
CA GLY A 55 -0.02 -18.39 0.95
C GLY A 55 -0.17 -19.91 0.96
N ALA A 56 -1.18 -20.43 1.64
CA ALA A 56 -1.50 -21.85 1.55
C ALA A 56 -1.90 -22.21 0.10
N PRO A 57 -1.51 -23.38 -0.42
CA PRO A 57 -1.96 -23.83 -1.71
C PRO A 57 -3.49 -23.79 -1.79
N MET A 58 -4.04 -23.29 -2.90
CA MET A 58 -5.48 -23.16 -3.15
C MET A 58 -6.26 -22.22 -2.20
N HIS A 59 -5.60 -21.26 -1.56
CA HIS A 59 -6.25 -20.21 -0.77
C HIS A 59 -6.22 -18.85 -1.47
N PRO A 60 -7.15 -18.57 -2.43
CA PRO A 60 -7.12 -17.36 -3.26
C PRO A 60 -7.39 -16.08 -2.47
N GLN A 61 -8.03 -16.16 -1.31
CA GLN A 61 -8.37 -14.99 -0.49
C GLN A 61 -7.14 -14.21 0.01
N THR A 62 -6.04 -14.89 0.26
CA THR A 62 -4.81 -14.27 0.75
C THR A 62 -4.13 -13.45 -0.35
N GLN A 63 -4.32 -13.83 -1.60
CA GLN A 63 -3.66 -13.21 -2.77
C GLN A 63 -4.54 -12.14 -3.45
N GLY A 64 -5.86 -12.16 -3.24
CA GLY A 64 -6.79 -11.27 -3.93
C GLY A 64 -6.48 -9.77 -3.80
N LYS A 65 -5.83 -9.33 -2.70
CA LYS A 65 -5.40 -7.94 -2.56
C LYS A 65 -4.18 -7.63 -3.42
N ILE A 66 -3.23 -8.55 -3.51
CA ILE A 66 -2.02 -8.43 -4.34
C ILE A 66 -2.41 -8.47 -5.82
N GLU A 67 -3.28 -9.39 -6.21
CA GLU A 67 -3.78 -9.48 -7.57
C GLU A 67 -4.50 -8.22 -8.01
N ARG A 68 -5.36 -7.65 -7.15
CA ARG A 68 -6.03 -6.38 -7.42
C ARG A 68 -5.04 -5.23 -7.57
N TRP A 69 -4.01 -5.19 -6.73
CA TRP A 69 -2.96 -4.19 -6.85
C TRP A 69 -2.20 -4.32 -8.17
N HIS A 70 -1.79 -5.54 -8.55
CA HIS A 70 -1.15 -5.81 -9.84
C HIS A 70 -2.05 -5.45 -11.02
N GLN A 71 -3.36 -5.73 -10.93
CA GLN A 71 -4.32 -5.34 -11.97
C GLN A 71 -4.43 -3.82 -12.09
N THR A 72 -4.47 -3.11 -10.96
CA THR A 72 -4.52 -1.64 -10.94
C THR A 72 -3.24 -1.04 -11.55
N LEU A 73 -2.07 -1.58 -11.19
CA LEU A 73 -0.79 -1.19 -11.76
C LEU A 73 -0.74 -1.44 -13.28
N LYS A 74 -1.11 -2.65 -13.70
CA LYS A 74 -1.14 -3.02 -15.13
C LYS A 74 -2.07 -2.10 -15.93
N ASN A 75 -3.28 -1.86 -15.44
CA ASN A 75 -4.25 -0.99 -16.11
C ASN A 75 -3.72 0.44 -16.25
N ARG A 76 -2.95 0.94 -15.29
CA ARG A 76 -2.36 2.27 -15.36
C ARG A 76 -1.20 2.34 -16.33
N ILE A 77 -0.29 1.35 -16.27
CA ILE A 77 0.93 1.35 -17.08
C ILE A 77 0.63 1.03 -18.55
N LEU A 78 -0.30 0.10 -18.83
CA LEU A 78 -0.62 -0.32 -20.18
C LEU A 78 -1.37 0.75 -21.01
N LEU A 79 -1.79 1.85 -20.40
CA LEU A 79 -2.42 2.99 -21.11
C LEU A 79 -1.42 3.88 -21.84
N GLU A 80 -0.14 3.78 -21.51
CA GLU A 80 0.92 4.62 -22.08
C GLU A 80 1.92 3.76 -22.84
N ASN A 81 2.54 4.33 -23.88
CA ASN A 81 3.65 3.70 -24.60
C ASN A 81 4.98 4.17 -24.01
N TYR A 82 5.85 3.24 -23.71
CA TYR A 82 7.17 3.50 -23.15
C TYR A 82 8.23 3.19 -24.20
N TYR A 83 9.04 4.17 -24.53
CA TYR A 83 10.10 4.01 -25.55
C TYR A 83 11.44 3.63 -24.92
N LEU A 84 11.66 4.04 -23.68
CA LEU A 84 12.88 3.74 -22.94
C LEU A 84 12.55 2.99 -21.63
N PRO A 85 13.39 2.04 -21.21
CA PRO A 85 13.21 1.33 -19.94
C PRO A 85 13.12 2.27 -18.73
N GLY A 86 13.88 3.36 -18.73
CA GLY A 86 13.88 4.36 -17.66
C GLY A 86 12.55 5.09 -17.51
N ASP A 87 11.81 5.32 -18.61
CA ASP A 87 10.50 5.96 -18.57
C ASP A 87 9.49 5.06 -17.83
N LEU A 88 9.56 3.76 -18.10
CA LEU A 88 8.73 2.77 -17.43
C LEU A 88 9.04 2.70 -15.93
N GLU A 89 10.31 2.67 -15.56
CA GLU A 89 10.75 2.65 -14.16
C GLU A 89 10.23 3.88 -13.41
N GLN A 90 10.38 5.06 -13.99
CA GLN A 90 9.89 6.31 -13.40
C GLN A 90 8.38 6.28 -13.19
N LYS A 91 7.61 5.83 -14.19
CA LYS A 91 6.15 5.74 -14.09
C LYS A 91 5.70 4.72 -13.03
N ILE A 92 6.40 3.61 -12.89
CA ILE A 92 6.15 2.64 -11.81
C ILE A 92 6.42 3.29 -10.45
N ALA A 93 7.53 4.01 -10.30
CA ALA A 93 7.87 4.70 -9.07
C ALA A 93 6.83 5.77 -8.70
N ASP A 94 6.40 6.57 -9.67
CA ASP A 94 5.36 7.59 -9.49
C ASP A 94 4.02 6.95 -9.08
N PHE A 95 3.65 5.83 -9.71
CA PHE A 95 2.45 5.10 -9.35
C PHE A 95 2.51 4.58 -7.91
N ILE A 96 3.62 3.96 -7.51
CA ILE A 96 3.82 3.43 -6.15
C ILE A 96 3.75 4.56 -5.13
N SER A 97 4.40 5.69 -5.41
CA SER A 97 4.35 6.87 -4.56
C SER A 97 2.93 7.39 -4.39
N HIS A 98 2.22 7.56 -5.50
CA HIS A 98 0.82 8.00 -5.48
C HIS A 98 -0.08 7.02 -4.72
N TYR A 99 0.05 5.73 -4.98
CA TYR A 99 -0.73 4.69 -4.31
C TYR A 99 -0.54 4.70 -2.80
N ASN A 100 0.70 4.84 -2.36
CA ASN A 100 1.04 4.78 -0.95
C ASN A 100 0.72 6.07 -0.18
N HIS A 101 0.85 7.24 -0.80
CA HIS A 101 0.78 8.52 -0.10
C HIS A 101 -0.48 9.35 -0.42
N VAL A 102 -1.12 9.12 -1.55
CA VAL A 102 -2.27 9.92 -2.02
C VAL A 102 -3.55 9.09 -2.13
N GLY A 103 -3.44 7.83 -2.57
CA GLY A 103 -4.58 6.96 -2.77
C GLY A 103 -5.26 6.56 -1.46
N TYR A 104 -6.55 6.89 -1.32
CA TYR A 104 -7.36 6.42 -0.19
C TYR A 104 -7.97 5.04 -0.48
N HIS A 105 -7.93 4.16 0.51
CA HIS A 105 -8.43 2.80 0.38
C HIS A 105 -9.55 2.52 1.37
N GLU A 106 -10.71 2.14 0.86
CA GLU A 106 -11.90 1.84 1.66
C GLU A 106 -11.62 0.73 2.70
N SER A 107 -10.87 -0.30 2.32
CA SER A 107 -10.53 -1.44 3.19
C SER A 107 -9.71 -1.06 4.43
N ILE A 108 -9.15 0.14 4.46
CA ILE A 108 -8.39 0.69 5.59
C ILE A 108 -9.01 2.02 6.08
N ALA A 109 -10.34 2.10 6.09
CA ALA A 109 -11.10 3.25 6.55
C ALA A 109 -10.78 4.56 5.79
N ASN A 110 -10.59 4.46 4.47
CA ASN A 110 -10.22 5.59 3.60
C ASN A 110 -8.95 6.32 4.08
N LEU A 111 -7.99 5.57 4.55
CA LEU A 111 -6.64 6.07 4.82
C LEU A 111 -5.70 5.72 3.65
N THR A 112 -4.55 6.36 3.62
CA THR A 112 -3.47 5.94 2.73
C THR A 112 -2.68 4.78 3.34
N PRO A 113 -2.09 3.88 2.55
CA PRO A 113 -1.23 2.82 3.07
C PRO A 113 -0.10 3.36 3.97
N ALA A 114 0.51 4.48 3.59
CA ALA A 114 1.55 5.13 4.38
C ALA A 114 1.06 5.61 5.74
N ASP A 115 -0.17 6.12 5.85
CA ASP A 115 -0.72 6.56 7.13
C ASP A 115 -0.91 5.39 8.10
N VAL A 116 -1.34 4.25 7.57
CA VAL A 116 -1.49 3.02 8.38
C VAL A 116 -0.12 2.48 8.80
N TYR A 117 0.80 2.38 7.84
CA TYR A 117 2.13 1.81 8.06
C TYR A 117 2.96 2.64 9.06
N LEU A 118 2.90 3.96 8.97
CA LEU A 118 3.61 4.88 9.87
C LEU A 118 2.88 5.14 11.19
N GLY A 119 1.80 4.41 11.48
CA GLY A 119 1.08 4.50 12.75
C GLY A 119 0.24 5.76 12.93
N ARG A 120 0.01 6.57 11.88
CA ARG A 120 -0.77 7.82 11.93
C ARG A 120 -2.28 7.60 11.91
N ALA A 121 -2.73 6.39 11.60
CA ALA A 121 -4.12 6.02 11.37
C ALA A 121 -5.07 6.50 12.49
N GLN A 122 -4.75 6.19 13.74
CA GLN A 122 -5.60 6.52 14.89
C GLN A 122 -5.78 8.03 15.08
N THR A 123 -4.72 8.79 14.88
CA THR A 123 -4.76 10.26 15.01
C THR A 123 -5.64 10.88 13.92
N ILE A 124 -5.51 10.39 12.68
CA ILE A 124 -6.32 10.86 11.55
C ILE A 124 -7.80 10.53 11.76
N LEU A 125 -8.12 9.30 12.17
CA LEU A 125 -9.49 8.87 12.41
C LEU A 125 -10.15 9.67 13.56
N LYS A 126 -9.45 9.90 14.66
CA LYS A 126 -9.93 10.74 15.77
C LYS A 126 -10.20 12.17 15.31
N THR A 127 -9.31 12.72 14.49
CA THR A 127 -9.49 14.08 13.94
C THR A 127 -10.70 14.16 13.01
N ARG A 128 -10.87 13.17 12.13
CA ARG A 128 -12.06 13.08 11.24
C ARG A 128 -13.37 12.99 12.04
N GLU A 129 -13.39 12.17 13.07
CA GLU A 129 -14.60 12.04 13.92
C GLU A 129 -14.91 13.35 14.66
N ARG A 130 -13.90 14.03 15.20
CA ARG A 130 -14.08 15.36 15.83
C ARG A 130 -14.66 16.38 14.84
N ILE A 131 -14.12 16.46 13.62
CA ILE A 131 -14.62 17.37 12.58
C ILE A 131 -16.06 17.01 12.21
N LYS A 132 -16.37 15.73 12.04
CA LYS A 132 -17.72 15.25 11.76
C LYS A 132 -18.71 15.70 12.84
N GLN A 133 -18.37 15.50 14.11
CA GLN A 133 -19.22 15.90 15.24
C GLN A 133 -19.42 17.43 15.29
N GLN A 134 -18.37 18.21 15.06
CA GLN A 134 -18.48 19.67 14.97
C GLN A 134 -19.40 20.10 13.83
N THR A 135 -19.22 19.52 12.65
CA THR A 135 -20.04 19.82 11.46
C THR A 135 -21.52 19.51 11.72
N LEU A 136 -21.81 18.36 12.33
CA LEU A 136 -23.18 17.98 12.68
C LEU A 136 -23.81 18.95 13.69
N LYS A 137 -23.05 19.35 14.72
CA LYS A 137 -23.52 20.36 15.71
C LYS A 137 -23.82 21.70 15.03
N THR A 138 -22.92 22.18 14.19
CA THR A 138 -23.10 23.46 13.47
C THR A 138 -24.33 23.41 12.54
N ARG A 139 -24.52 22.34 11.80
CA ARG A 139 -25.67 22.14 10.93
C ARG A 139 -26.98 22.14 11.72
N ARG A 140 -27.02 21.44 12.86
CA ARG A 140 -28.23 21.44 13.75
C ARG A 140 -28.54 22.82 14.27
N LEU A 141 -27.53 23.58 14.72
CA LEU A 141 -27.70 24.96 15.17
C LEU A 141 -28.19 25.91 14.07
N HIS A 142 -27.67 25.76 12.86
CA HIS A 142 -28.12 26.51 11.69
C HIS A 142 -29.58 26.22 11.39
N HIS A 143 -29.96 24.95 11.35
CA HIS A 143 -31.32 24.54 11.06
C HIS A 143 -32.32 25.04 12.13
N SER A 144 -31.97 24.97 13.42
CA SER A 144 -32.82 25.47 14.48
C SER A 144 -33.01 27.00 14.42
N LYS A 145 -31.99 27.76 14.02
CA LYS A 145 -32.09 29.21 13.84
C LYS A 145 -32.93 29.65 12.63
N GLN A 146 -33.02 28.81 11.61
CA GLN A 146 -33.85 29.08 10.42
C GLN A 146 -35.31 28.69 10.63
N ALA A 147 -35.60 27.83 11.61
CA ALA A 147 -36.93 27.35 11.92
C ALA A 147 -37.64 28.19 13.04
N ALA A 148 -36.92 29.10 13.64
CA ALA A 148 -37.42 30.07 14.65
C ALA A 148 -37.62 31.44 14.03
#